data_1b70889770c6986d571b5b055350fb16
#
_entry.id   1b70889770c6986d571b5b055350fb16
#
_cell.length_a   1.000
_cell.length_b   1.000
_cell.length_c   1.000
_cell.angle_alpha   90.00
_cell.angle_beta   90.00
_cell.angle_gamma   90.00
#
_symmetry.space_group_name_H-M   'P 1'
#
loop_
_entity.id
_entity.type
_entity.pdbx_description
1 polymer ?
#
loop_
_entity_poly.entity_id
_entity_poly.type
_entity_poly.pdbx_seq_one_letter_code
_entity_poly.pdbx_strand_id
1 'polypeptide(L)'
;MKNLKRPGVRAAFRKVPAVIALLLLSSCSAVTEDPLGVTGLEKVADISGVAAPDAAYTLEILHVNDVHSNIDPVRVSLRTEGGRTLRAAAGGPEALVSVIEARRKANPRLVMISAGDQITGNAANFDLFHGEADAVLHGIFRDDFYVLGNHEFDHGGNGIAAFVSYMRKHAPQAVFLNSDLSVGPQSPMKDTGVRSALREIGGRNVAFYGVTTPKKIERSSSPDPDMTFTPAVETVNRLSAENSSRADIHVLVSHEGIEEDVQNAGKYEDIDIIVGGDSHSLCGGFREFGLDGGCGYPAVLENASGHRICMVQANEYGKVIGDLLVSFDGEGNVISCAGRPFMPLDARHAYFTDGGSEPGDPEAVRAALDLIADERSPFILSMPEKSVTERLGPWRRKIAEHDALLGTATEDLCSTRQPAETCVIRNAPVPGGSEVCRAFGEMYLSASGSGARIFLGNSGGFRTDVERGAFTENSLLRVTPFRNHIVLVRLTGRELVSLLSHAMSYISADIESRDGGIPCGSGFSYAMDLPGGSASDVRIRLSDGTYAPADPAAVYDVLVPDYIMRGKDGYDALAEKKPVSDFGIDADLVRKYLKEHGSLPQLSGAPVISSSGG
;
A
#
# COMPACT_ATOMS: atom_id res chain seq x y z
N MET A 1 -30.93 51.16 52.49
CA MET A 1 -30.31 52.44 52.07
C MET A 1 -29.09 52.17 51.20
N LYS A 2 -29.10 52.80 50.06
CA LYS A 2 -28.01 53.06 49.11
C LYS A 2 -27.35 51.91 48.38
N ASN A 3 -27.80 51.82 47.14
CA ASN A 3 -27.17 51.28 45.95
C ASN A 3 -25.72 51.72 45.73
N LEU A 4 -24.88 50.81 45.26
CA LEU A 4 -23.73 51.14 44.43
C LEU A 4 -23.63 50.09 43.25
N LYS A 5 -23.93 50.55 42.07
CA LYS A 5 -23.74 49.88 40.78
C LYS A 5 -22.24 49.84 40.47
N ARG A 6 -21.72 48.69 40.01
CA ARG A 6 -20.44 48.58 39.28
C ARG A 6 -20.71 48.43 37.78
N PRO A 7 -19.92 49.10 36.91
CA PRO A 7 -20.15 49.11 35.48
C PRO A 7 -19.65 47.80 34.82
N GLY A 8 -20.45 47.28 33.89
CA GLY A 8 -20.11 46.13 33.09
C GLY A 8 -19.08 46.45 31.99
N VAL A 9 -18.05 45.65 31.95
CA VAL A 9 -17.10 45.61 30.81
C VAL A 9 -17.75 44.76 29.72
N ARG A 10 -18.19 45.41 28.64
CA ARG A 10 -18.60 44.73 27.38
C ARG A 10 -17.33 44.30 26.66
N ALA A 11 -17.03 43.01 26.66
CA ALA A 11 -16.08 42.42 25.73
C ALA A 11 -16.69 42.44 24.31
N ALA A 12 -16.08 43.20 23.42
CA ALA A 12 -16.41 43.24 22.02
C ALA A 12 -15.88 41.95 21.34
N PHE A 13 -16.75 40.98 21.12
CA PHE A 13 -16.46 39.89 20.20
C PHE A 13 -16.42 40.46 18.78
N ARG A 14 -15.22 40.64 18.25
CA ARG A 14 -15.02 40.84 16.80
C ARG A 14 -15.50 39.59 16.08
N LYS A 15 -16.57 39.73 15.30
CA LYS A 15 -17.02 38.75 14.33
C LYS A 15 -15.91 38.57 13.28
N VAL A 16 -15.23 37.43 13.31
CA VAL A 16 -14.43 36.93 12.16
C VAL A 16 -15.46 36.49 11.11
N PRO A 17 -15.37 36.96 9.87
CA PRO A 17 -16.36 36.59 8.87
C PRO A 17 -16.26 35.09 8.54
N ALA A 18 -17.41 34.43 8.55
CA ALA A 18 -17.61 33.04 8.16
C ALA A 18 -17.50 32.89 6.62
N VAL A 19 -16.32 33.07 6.09
CA VAL A 19 -16.03 32.91 4.65
C VAL A 19 -15.17 31.66 4.37
N ILE A 20 -14.55 31.06 5.40
CA ILE A 20 -13.69 29.88 5.21
C ILE A 20 -14.47 28.55 5.33
N ALA A 21 -15.69 28.56 5.86
CA ALA A 21 -16.50 27.34 6.00
C ALA A 21 -17.28 26.93 4.72
N LEU A 22 -17.22 27.71 3.63
CA LEU A 22 -17.99 27.43 2.40
C LEU A 22 -17.17 26.78 1.29
N LEU A 23 -15.84 26.61 1.45
CA LEU A 23 -14.99 26.00 0.42
C LEU A 23 -14.76 24.49 0.59
N LEU A 24 -15.21 23.90 1.71
CA LEU A 24 -15.11 22.45 1.95
C LEU A 24 -16.43 21.67 1.69
N LEU A 25 -17.53 22.37 1.41
CA LEU A 25 -18.84 21.75 1.11
C LEU A 25 -19.22 21.78 -0.37
N SER A 26 -18.36 22.28 -1.26
CA SER A 26 -18.65 22.35 -2.71
C SER A 26 -18.05 21.21 -3.54
N SER A 27 -17.47 20.17 -2.92
CA SER A 27 -17.03 18.98 -3.69
C SER A 27 -18.13 17.93 -3.90
N CYS A 28 -19.35 18.18 -3.48
CA CYS A 28 -20.48 17.27 -3.66
C CYS A 28 -21.65 17.93 -4.40
N SER A 29 -21.39 18.65 -5.51
CA SER A 29 -22.51 19.08 -6.37
C SER A 29 -22.05 19.38 -7.79
N ALA A 30 -22.75 18.76 -8.70
CA ALA A 30 -22.71 18.87 -10.14
C ALA A 30 -21.55 18.11 -10.80
N VAL A 31 -21.88 16.96 -11.36
CA VAL A 31 -21.20 16.45 -12.55
C VAL A 31 -21.41 17.52 -13.63
N THR A 32 -20.52 18.49 -13.67
CA THR A 32 -20.39 19.37 -14.82
C THR A 32 -19.84 18.54 -15.97
N GLU A 33 -20.38 18.72 -17.15
CA GLU A 33 -19.86 18.19 -18.40
C GLU A 33 -18.33 18.30 -18.39
N ASP A 34 -17.67 17.23 -18.85
CA ASP A 34 -16.21 17.17 -18.91
C ASP A 34 -15.65 18.37 -19.69
N PRO A 35 -15.01 19.36 -19.04
CA PRO A 35 -14.48 20.54 -19.74
C PRO A 35 -13.28 20.17 -20.64
N LEU A 36 -12.75 18.93 -20.53
CA LEU A 36 -11.55 18.47 -21.20
C LEU A 36 -11.83 17.42 -22.31
N GLY A 37 -13.09 16.95 -22.50
CA GLY A 37 -13.48 16.05 -23.58
C GLY A 37 -12.72 14.71 -23.56
N VAL A 38 -12.59 14.06 -22.39
CA VAL A 38 -11.75 12.87 -22.21
C VAL A 38 -12.43 11.62 -22.76
N THR A 39 -11.84 11.00 -23.79
CA THR A 39 -12.31 9.76 -24.43
C THR A 39 -11.35 8.58 -24.26
N GLY A 40 -10.54 8.55 -23.18
CA GLY A 40 -9.45 7.56 -22.98
C GLY A 40 -9.88 6.09 -22.88
N LEU A 41 -11.16 5.78 -22.62
CA LEU A 41 -11.64 4.41 -22.47
C LEU A 41 -11.70 3.61 -23.77
N GLU A 42 -11.65 4.25 -24.95
CA GLU A 42 -11.60 3.55 -26.24
C GLU A 42 -10.33 2.68 -26.37
N LYS A 43 -9.21 3.10 -25.74
CA LYS A 43 -7.95 2.34 -25.69
C LYS A 43 -8.05 1.04 -24.89
N VAL A 44 -8.93 0.96 -23.91
CA VAL A 44 -9.12 -0.21 -23.05
C VAL A 44 -9.88 -1.31 -23.78
N ALA A 45 -10.60 -0.97 -24.84
CA ALA A 45 -11.48 -1.91 -25.52
C ALA A 45 -10.73 -2.91 -26.42
N ASP A 46 -9.51 -2.59 -26.88
CA ASP A 46 -8.85 -3.34 -27.98
C ASP A 46 -7.56 -4.07 -27.56
N ILE A 47 -7.63 -4.92 -26.50
CA ILE A 47 -6.57 -5.90 -26.22
C ILE A 47 -6.73 -7.17 -27.08
N SER A 48 -7.90 -7.43 -27.63
CA SER A 48 -8.13 -8.59 -28.52
C SER A 48 -7.15 -8.69 -29.70
N GLY A 49 -6.52 -7.56 -30.08
CA GLY A 49 -5.45 -7.52 -31.08
C GLY A 49 -4.10 -8.12 -30.67
N VAL A 50 -3.91 -8.48 -29.39
CA VAL A 50 -2.66 -9.07 -28.86
C VAL A 50 -2.73 -10.59 -28.61
N ALA A 51 -3.88 -11.23 -28.87
CA ALA A 51 -3.98 -12.70 -28.87
C ALA A 51 -3.08 -13.30 -29.96
N ALA A 52 -2.45 -14.43 -29.67
CA ALA A 52 -1.67 -15.13 -30.68
C ALA A 52 -2.58 -15.58 -31.85
N PRO A 53 -2.14 -15.41 -33.11
CA PRO A 53 -2.98 -15.74 -34.30
C PRO A 53 -3.40 -17.21 -34.37
N ASP A 54 -2.62 -18.10 -33.76
CA ASP A 54 -2.80 -19.56 -33.73
C ASP A 54 -3.40 -20.04 -32.39
N ALA A 55 -3.90 -19.13 -31.55
CA ALA A 55 -4.52 -19.49 -30.30
C ALA A 55 -5.79 -20.34 -30.51
N ALA A 56 -5.83 -21.51 -29.89
CA ALA A 56 -7.03 -22.34 -29.81
C ALA A 56 -7.98 -21.84 -28.73
N TYR A 57 -7.43 -21.17 -27.70
CA TYR A 57 -8.19 -20.61 -26.56
C TYR A 57 -7.47 -19.39 -26.00
N THR A 58 -8.24 -18.47 -25.42
CA THR A 58 -7.72 -17.31 -24.69
C THR A 58 -8.41 -17.16 -23.34
N LEU A 59 -7.62 -16.84 -22.31
CA LEU A 59 -8.10 -16.46 -20.98
C LEU A 59 -7.67 -15.04 -20.69
N GLU A 60 -8.63 -14.20 -20.30
CA GLU A 60 -8.38 -12.83 -19.87
C GLU A 60 -8.64 -12.69 -18.38
N ILE A 61 -7.69 -12.09 -17.68
CA ILE A 61 -7.73 -11.86 -16.24
C ILE A 61 -7.49 -10.38 -15.98
N LEU A 62 -8.44 -9.73 -15.31
CA LEU A 62 -8.21 -8.46 -14.62
C LEU A 62 -7.83 -8.74 -13.17
N HIS A 63 -6.90 -7.96 -12.63
CA HIS A 63 -6.48 -8.16 -11.25
C HIS A 63 -6.08 -6.89 -10.54
N VAL A 64 -6.27 -6.90 -9.22
CA VAL A 64 -5.77 -5.92 -8.27
C VAL A 64 -5.13 -6.64 -7.09
N ASN A 65 -4.24 -5.98 -6.38
CA ASN A 65 -3.63 -6.47 -5.14
C ASN A 65 -3.33 -5.28 -4.22
N ASP A 66 -3.16 -5.54 -2.92
CA ASP A 66 -2.64 -4.59 -1.93
C ASP A 66 -3.41 -3.25 -1.93
N VAL A 67 -4.75 -3.31 -1.96
CA VAL A 67 -5.59 -2.10 -1.94
C VAL A 67 -5.57 -1.43 -0.57
N HIS A 68 -5.38 -2.19 0.51
CA HIS A 68 -5.16 -1.68 1.86
C HIS A 68 -6.24 -0.70 2.34
N SER A 69 -7.49 -1.08 2.19
CA SER A 69 -8.65 -0.25 2.57
C SER A 69 -8.69 1.14 1.91
N ASN A 70 -8.02 1.31 0.77
CA ASN A 70 -7.96 2.60 0.09
C ASN A 70 -9.15 2.76 -0.87
N ILE A 71 -10.12 3.58 -0.49
CA ILE A 71 -11.34 3.85 -1.29
C ILE A 71 -11.29 5.19 -2.04
N ASP A 72 -10.15 5.86 -2.04
CA ASP A 72 -9.93 7.14 -2.72
C ASP A 72 -8.76 7.04 -3.71
N PRO A 73 -8.73 7.87 -4.76
CA PRO A 73 -7.58 7.92 -5.65
C PRO A 73 -6.33 8.41 -4.91
N VAL A 74 -5.16 7.95 -5.35
CA VAL A 74 -3.86 8.34 -4.81
C VAL A 74 -3.22 9.38 -5.72
N ARG A 75 -2.55 10.38 -5.15
CA ARG A 75 -1.81 11.35 -5.95
C ARG A 75 -0.47 10.79 -6.40
N VAL A 76 -0.17 10.97 -7.68
CA VAL A 76 1.12 10.62 -8.29
C VAL A 76 1.75 11.86 -8.94
N SER A 77 3.08 11.86 -8.98
CA SER A 77 3.86 12.89 -9.66
C SER A 77 4.55 12.29 -10.87
N LEU A 78 4.20 12.76 -12.04
CA LEU A 78 4.66 12.23 -13.32
C LEU A 78 5.65 13.18 -13.97
N ARG A 79 6.75 12.68 -14.46
CA ARG A 79 7.71 13.45 -15.27
C ARG A 79 7.19 13.53 -16.70
N THR A 80 7.07 14.75 -17.22
CA THR A 80 6.73 15.00 -18.63
C THR A 80 7.99 15.07 -19.51
N GLU A 81 7.85 14.90 -20.82
CA GLU A 81 8.96 15.04 -21.77
C GLU A 81 9.68 16.40 -21.67
N GLY A 82 8.97 17.47 -21.31
CA GLY A 82 9.55 18.80 -21.05
C GLY A 82 10.30 18.94 -19.74
N GLY A 83 10.46 17.85 -18.95
CA GLY A 83 11.14 17.85 -17.66
C GLY A 83 10.33 18.46 -16.51
N ARG A 84 9.08 18.88 -16.76
CA ARG A 84 8.16 19.38 -15.74
C ARG A 84 7.53 18.22 -14.99
N THR A 85 7.13 18.46 -13.75
CA THR A 85 6.40 17.48 -12.93
C THR A 85 4.92 17.78 -12.95
N LEU A 86 4.13 16.83 -13.47
CA LEU A 86 2.67 16.86 -13.48
C LEU A 86 2.16 16.05 -12.29
N ARG A 87 1.35 16.65 -11.43
CA ARG A 87 0.61 15.95 -10.38
C ARG A 87 -0.78 15.59 -10.87
N ALA A 88 -1.19 14.34 -10.65
CA ALA A 88 -2.51 13.84 -11.00
C ALA A 88 -3.06 12.90 -9.93
N ALA A 89 -4.36 12.76 -9.87
CA ALA A 89 -5.00 11.69 -9.10
C ALA A 89 -5.00 10.41 -9.94
N ALA A 90 -4.49 9.32 -9.38
CA ALA A 90 -4.34 8.03 -10.04
C ALA A 90 -5.20 6.96 -9.37
N GLY A 91 -5.78 6.07 -10.17
CA GLY A 91 -6.58 4.95 -9.70
C GLY A 91 -7.85 5.38 -8.96
N GLY A 92 -8.13 4.66 -7.89
CA GLY A 92 -9.36 4.78 -7.11
C GLY A 92 -10.53 4.02 -7.72
N PRO A 93 -11.53 3.66 -6.89
CA PRO A 93 -12.61 2.76 -7.27
C PRO A 93 -13.35 3.16 -8.53
N GLU A 94 -13.68 4.44 -8.67
CA GLU A 94 -14.45 4.96 -9.80
C GLU A 94 -13.71 4.79 -11.13
N ALA A 95 -12.41 5.05 -11.10
CA ALA A 95 -11.57 4.97 -12.29
C ALA A 95 -11.28 3.51 -12.66
N LEU A 96 -10.98 2.66 -11.67
CA LEU A 96 -10.79 1.22 -11.89
C LEU A 96 -12.04 0.55 -12.45
N VAL A 97 -13.22 0.88 -11.93
CA VAL A 97 -14.49 0.30 -12.41
C VAL A 97 -14.77 0.71 -13.86
N SER A 98 -14.41 1.92 -14.28
CA SER A 98 -14.55 2.30 -15.68
C SER A 98 -13.76 1.38 -16.62
N VAL A 99 -12.55 0.96 -16.21
CA VAL A 99 -11.74 -0.02 -16.94
C VAL A 99 -12.39 -1.40 -16.90
N ILE A 100 -12.79 -1.86 -15.71
CA ILE A 100 -13.44 -3.17 -15.52
C ILE A 100 -14.68 -3.31 -16.40
N GLU A 101 -15.55 -2.29 -16.41
CA GLU A 101 -16.79 -2.33 -17.22
C GLU A 101 -16.49 -2.28 -18.72
N ALA A 102 -15.50 -1.49 -19.15
CA ALA A 102 -15.07 -1.45 -20.54
C ALA A 102 -14.55 -2.84 -21.01
N ARG A 103 -13.72 -3.50 -20.18
CA ARG A 103 -13.20 -4.84 -20.49
C ARG A 103 -14.29 -5.91 -20.45
N ARG A 104 -15.19 -5.88 -19.46
CA ARG A 104 -16.33 -6.82 -19.40
C ARG A 104 -17.28 -6.69 -20.57
N LYS A 105 -17.47 -5.46 -21.07
CA LYS A 105 -18.26 -5.24 -22.30
C LYS A 105 -17.59 -5.86 -23.52
N ALA A 106 -16.25 -5.77 -23.61
CA ALA A 106 -15.48 -6.39 -24.69
C ALA A 106 -15.41 -7.92 -24.55
N ASN A 107 -15.17 -8.41 -23.33
CA ASN A 107 -15.13 -9.85 -23.02
C ASN A 107 -15.93 -10.17 -21.75
N PRO A 108 -17.18 -10.63 -21.89
CA PRO A 108 -18.02 -11.01 -20.73
C PRO A 108 -17.51 -12.23 -19.93
N ARG A 109 -16.50 -12.95 -20.46
CA ARG A 109 -15.91 -14.14 -19.83
C ARG A 109 -14.65 -13.86 -19.05
N LEU A 110 -14.19 -12.59 -19.00
CA LEU A 110 -13.02 -12.23 -18.22
C LEU A 110 -13.19 -12.58 -16.75
N VAL A 111 -12.09 -12.90 -16.09
CA VAL A 111 -12.01 -13.24 -14.67
C VAL A 111 -11.44 -12.04 -13.90
N MET A 112 -12.08 -11.65 -12.78
CA MET A 112 -11.55 -10.62 -11.88
C MET A 112 -10.96 -11.25 -10.64
N ILE A 113 -9.70 -10.94 -10.33
CA ILE A 113 -8.94 -11.52 -9.22
C ILE A 113 -8.43 -10.43 -8.28
N SER A 114 -8.57 -10.66 -6.98
CA SER A 114 -7.94 -9.87 -5.91
C SER A 114 -6.88 -10.72 -5.22
N ALA A 115 -5.61 -10.32 -5.38
CA ALA A 115 -4.46 -11.10 -4.92
C ALA A 115 -3.94 -10.65 -3.53
N GLY A 116 -4.85 -10.51 -2.55
CA GLY A 116 -4.56 -10.29 -1.12
C GLY A 116 -4.30 -8.85 -0.71
N ASP A 117 -4.20 -8.63 0.61
CA ASP A 117 -3.98 -7.35 1.27
C ASP A 117 -4.97 -6.26 0.84
N GLN A 118 -6.24 -6.61 0.81
CA GLN A 118 -7.28 -5.67 0.42
C GLN A 118 -7.75 -4.82 1.60
N ILE A 119 -7.66 -5.35 2.83
CA ILE A 119 -8.05 -4.65 4.06
C ILE A 119 -6.82 -4.19 4.85
N THR A 120 -7.05 -3.34 5.87
CA THR A 120 -6.02 -2.69 6.69
C THR A 120 -5.09 -1.75 5.92
N GLY A 121 -4.15 -1.08 6.59
CA GLY A 121 -3.26 -0.10 5.94
C GLY A 121 -3.86 1.30 5.74
N ASN A 122 -5.19 1.46 5.83
CA ASN A 122 -5.87 2.74 5.98
C ASN A 122 -6.78 2.67 7.23
N ALA A 123 -6.23 3.05 8.39
CA ALA A 123 -6.92 2.89 9.66
C ALA A 123 -8.22 3.72 9.74
N ALA A 124 -8.27 4.90 9.12
CA ALA A 124 -9.48 5.71 9.11
C ALA A 124 -10.66 4.97 8.49
N ASN A 125 -10.43 4.23 7.42
CA ASN A 125 -11.44 3.41 6.79
C ASN A 125 -11.67 2.11 7.56
N PHE A 126 -10.61 1.38 7.90
CA PHE A 126 -10.72 0.10 8.57
C PHE A 126 -11.29 0.22 9.98
N ASP A 127 -10.84 1.18 10.81
CA ASP A 127 -11.33 1.38 12.18
C ASP A 127 -12.81 1.75 12.25
N LEU A 128 -13.32 2.47 11.23
CA LEU A 128 -14.73 2.83 11.17
C LEU A 128 -15.64 1.68 10.67
N PHE A 129 -15.12 0.80 9.82
CA PHE A 129 -15.97 -0.14 9.07
C PHE A 129 -15.55 -1.60 9.18
N HIS A 130 -14.38 -1.89 9.76
CA HIS A 130 -13.86 -3.25 9.97
C HIS A 130 -13.90 -4.13 8.73
N GLY A 131 -13.58 -3.52 7.55
CA GLY A 131 -13.58 -4.19 6.24
C GLY A 131 -14.93 -4.21 5.52
N GLU A 132 -16.04 -3.66 6.08
CA GLU A 132 -17.32 -3.65 5.35
C GLU A 132 -17.28 -2.74 4.13
N ALA A 133 -16.61 -1.57 4.20
CA ALA A 133 -16.44 -0.68 3.05
C ALA A 133 -15.62 -1.34 1.93
N ASP A 134 -14.60 -2.12 2.31
CA ASP A 134 -13.78 -2.91 1.40
C ASP A 134 -14.61 -3.99 0.71
N ALA A 135 -15.43 -4.71 1.45
CA ALA A 135 -16.34 -5.70 0.88
C ALA A 135 -17.34 -5.09 -0.11
N VAL A 136 -17.81 -3.85 0.13
CA VAL A 136 -18.63 -3.10 -0.84
C VAL A 136 -17.83 -2.82 -2.10
N LEU A 137 -16.55 -2.42 -1.96
CA LEU A 137 -15.66 -2.18 -3.10
C LEU A 137 -15.48 -3.43 -3.96
N HIS A 138 -15.18 -4.58 -3.33
CA HIS A 138 -15.06 -5.88 -4.03
C HIS A 138 -16.37 -6.34 -4.67
N GLY A 139 -17.51 -6.01 -4.06
CA GLY A 139 -18.83 -6.19 -4.68
C GLY A 139 -19.07 -5.29 -5.89
N ILE A 140 -18.41 -4.13 -5.95
CA ILE A 140 -18.42 -3.23 -7.12
C ILE A 140 -17.50 -3.78 -8.21
N PHE A 141 -16.30 -4.26 -7.86
CA PHE A 141 -15.36 -4.92 -8.78
C PHE A 141 -15.93 -6.24 -9.33
N ARG A 142 -16.82 -6.88 -8.59
CA ARG A 142 -17.39 -8.20 -8.89
C ARG A 142 -16.29 -9.25 -9.00
N ASP A 143 -15.45 -9.33 -7.96
CA ASP A 143 -14.38 -10.32 -7.87
C ASP A 143 -14.91 -11.74 -8.05
N ASP A 144 -14.17 -12.53 -8.81
CA ASP A 144 -14.40 -13.96 -8.98
C ASP A 144 -13.62 -14.77 -7.95
N PHE A 145 -12.36 -14.37 -7.72
CA PHE A 145 -11.45 -15.05 -6.80
C PHE A 145 -10.70 -14.06 -5.92
N TYR A 146 -10.43 -14.50 -4.71
CA TYR A 146 -9.74 -13.74 -3.67
C TYR A 146 -8.80 -14.66 -2.90
N VAL A 147 -7.54 -14.24 -2.70
CA VAL A 147 -6.60 -14.87 -1.78
C VAL A 147 -6.38 -13.96 -0.57
N LEU A 148 -6.10 -14.54 0.61
CA LEU A 148 -5.75 -13.77 1.78
C LEU A 148 -4.28 -13.35 1.71
N GLY A 149 -3.99 -12.05 1.93
CA GLY A 149 -2.65 -11.56 2.17
C GLY A 149 -2.29 -11.60 3.66
N ASN A 150 -1.13 -11.04 4.06
CA ASN A 150 -0.74 -11.03 5.47
C ASN A 150 -1.57 -10.05 6.31
N HIS A 151 -2.01 -8.94 5.76
CA HIS A 151 -2.79 -7.95 6.48
C HIS A 151 -4.22 -8.39 6.79
N GLU A 152 -4.80 -9.35 6.08
CA GLU A 152 -6.04 -9.98 6.51
C GLU A 152 -5.90 -10.66 7.88
N PHE A 153 -4.69 -11.07 8.28
CA PHE A 153 -4.40 -11.70 9.59
C PHE A 153 -4.10 -10.72 10.73
N ASP A 154 -4.06 -9.42 10.51
CA ASP A 154 -3.72 -8.43 11.54
C ASP A 154 -4.67 -8.47 12.74
N HIS A 155 -5.91 -8.87 12.53
CA HIS A 155 -6.95 -8.99 13.56
C HIS A 155 -7.35 -10.46 13.87
N GLY A 156 -6.50 -11.42 13.51
CA GLY A 156 -6.70 -12.86 13.73
C GLY A 156 -7.88 -13.42 12.97
N GLY A 157 -8.23 -14.67 13.25
CA GLY A 157 -9.29 -15.38 12.57
C GLY A 157 -10.68 -14.77 12.74
N ASN A 158 -10.94 -14.09 13.85
CA ASN A 158 -12.21 -13.37 14.03
C ASN A 158 -12.33 -12.18 13.06
N GLY A 159 -11.23 -11.44 12.83
CA GLY A 159 -11.18 -10.35 11.85
C GLY A 159 -11.45 -10.86 10.43
N ILE A 160 -10.78 -11.93 10.03
CA ILE A 160 -10.98 -12.57 8.72
C ILE A 160 -12.42 -13.07 8.56
N ALA A 161 -12.96 -13.78 9.56
CA ALA A 161 -14.32 -14.30 9.51
C ALA A 161 -15.38 -13.18 9.39
N ALA A 162 -15.16 -12.05 10.07
CA ALA A 162 -16.02 -10.86 9.94
C ALA A 162 -15.95 -10.29 8.52
N PHE A 163 -14.74 -10.10 7.98
CA PHE A 163 -14.55 -9.62 6.61
C PHE A 163 -15.17 -10.55 5.56
N VAL A 164 -14.95 -11.85 5.67
CA VAL A 164 -15.60 -12.86 4.79
C VAL A 164 -17.12 -12.79 4.89
N SER A 165 -17.67 -12.52 6.08
CA SER A 165 -19.11 -12.31 6.23
C SER A 165 -19.62 -11.09 5.46
N TYR A 166 -18.87 -9.98 5.48
CA TYR A 166 -19.18 -8.81 4.66
C TYR A 166 -19.04 -9.11 3.17
N MET A 167 -18.00 -9.83 2.76
CA MET A 167 -17.81 -10.27 1.37
C MET A 167 -18.99 -11.12 0.89
N ARG A 168 -19.46 -12.08 1.68
CA ARG A 168 -20.66 -12.88 1.36
C ARG A 168 -21.92 -12.04 1.17
N LYS A 169 -22.02 -10.91 1.86
CA LYS A 169 -23.12 -9.96 1.72
C LYS A 169 -23.02 -9.09 0.48
N HIS A 170 -21.82 -8.59 0.16
CA HIS A 170 -21.61 -7.56 -0.85
C HIS A 170 -21.00 -8.07 -2.16
N ALA A 171 -20.23 -9.15 -2.11
CA ALA A 171 -19.56 -9.83 -3.22
C ALA A 171 -19.81 -11.35 -3.17
N PRO A 172 -21.06 -11.84 -3.19
CA PRO A 172 -21.40 -13.24 -2.93
C PRO A 172 -20.84 -14.22 -3.97
N GLN A 173 -20.41 -13.73 -5.12
CA GLN A 173 -19.78 -14.55 -6.18
C GLN A 173 -18.30 -14.82 -5.92
N ALA A 174 -17.63 -14.04 -5.07
CA ALA A 174 -16.21 -14.17 -4.80
C ALA A 174 -15.89 -15.47 -4.06
N VAL A 175 -14.94 -16.23 -4.59
CA VAL A 175 -14.44 -17.46 -3.98
C VAL A 175 -13.12 -17.17 -3.29
N PHE A 176 -13.06 -17.40 -1.98
CA PHE A 176 -11.80 -17.32 -1.24
C PHE A 176 -10.99 -18.58 -1.45
N LEU A 177 -9.74 -18.41 -1.89
CA LEU A 177 -8.79 -19.49 -2.12
C LEU A 177 -7.82 -19.55 -0.93
N ASN A 178 -7.78 -20.68 -0.23
CA ASN A 178 -6.92 -20.93 0.94
C ASN A 178 -6.23 -22.29 0.76
N SER A 179 -5.34 -22.41 -0.24
CA SER A 179 -4.73 -23.70 -0.61
C SER A 179 -3.77 -24.20 0.46
N ASP A 180 -2.94 -23.32 0.97
CA ASP A 180 -1.84 -23.57 1.90
C ASP A 180 -2.20 -23.40 3.38
N LEU A 181 -3.36 -22.82 3.69
CA LEU A 181 -3.84 -22.58 5.04
C LEU A 181 -4.71 -23.74 5.54
N SER A 182 -4.40 -24.20 6.75
CA SER A 182 -5.26 -25.10 7.53
C SER A 182 -5.57 -24.46 8.87
N VAL A 183 -6.82 -24.61 9.33
CA VAL A 183 -7.32 -24.04 10.57
C VAL A 183 -7.92 -25.12 11.47
N GLY A 184 -7.87 -24.91 12.77
CA GLY A 184 -8.45 -25.83 13.74
C GLY A 184 -9.97 -25.97 13.61
N PRO A 185 -10.54 -27.05 14.15
CA PRO A 185 -11.97 -27.35 13.99
C PRO A 185 -12.91 -26.35 14.70
N GLN A 186 -12.38 -25.56 15.61
CA GLN A 186 -13.11 -24.51 16.33
C GLN A 186 -12.77 -23.10 15.83
N SER A 187 -11.93 -22.99 14.81
CA SER A 187 -11.57 -21.70 14.23
C SER A 187 -12.79 -21.00 13.63
N PRO A 188 -12.95 -19.69 13.84
CA PRO A 188 -13.96 -18.88 13.16
C PRO A 188 -13.80 -18.90 11.63
N MET A 189 -12.64 -19.28 11.13
CA MET A 189 -12.31 -19.38 9.71
C MET A 189 -12.65 -20.72 9.05
N LYS A 190 -13.20 -21.69 9.78
CA LYS A 190 -13.41 -23.07 9.32
C LYS A 190 -14.07 -23.19 7.93
N ASP A 191 -14.96 -22.27 7.59
CA ASP A 191 -15.73 -22.29 6.34
C ASP A 191 -15.47 -21.03 5.49
N THR A 192 -14.29 -20.40 5.61
CA THR A 192 -14.01 -19.12 4.95
C THR A 192 -13.48 -19.25 3.52
N GLY A 193 -12.97 -20.41 3.10
CA GLY A 193 -12.43 -20.59 1.77
C GLY A 193 -12.32 -22.04 1.33
N VAL A 194 -11.83 -22.23 0.12
CA VAL A 194 -11.61 -23.53 -0.51
C VAL A 194 -10.15 -23.73 -0.88
N ARG A 195 -9.67 -24.97 -0.95
CA ARG A 195 -8.28 -25.28 -1.31
C ARG A 195 -8.01 -25.13 -2.80
N SER A 196 -9.00 -25.37 -3.63
CA SER A 196 -8.97 -25.13 -5.07
C SER A 196 -10.39 -24.91 -5.58
N ALA A 197 -10.52 -24.17 -6.67
CA ALA A 197 -11.79 -23.99 -7.36
C ALA A 197 -11.65 -24.37 -8.83
N LEU A 198 -12.66 -25.04 -9.36
CA LEU A 198 -12.75 -25.35 -10.79
C LEU A 198 -13.87 -24.52 -11.41
N ARG A 199 -13.60 -23.89 -12.53
CA ARG A 199 -14.59 -23.11 -13.29
C ARG A 199 -14.46 -23.42 -14.79
N GLU A 200 -15.57 -23.69 -15.44
CA GLU A 200 -15.60 -23.71 -16.90
C GLU A 200 -15.65 -22.27 -17.43
N ILE A 201 -14.70 -21.91 -18.29
CA ILE A 201 -14.60 -20.59 -18.90
C ILE A 201 -14.40 -20.80 -20.41
N GLY A 202 -15.42 -20.45 -21.20
CA GLY A 202 -15.34 -20.54 -22.66
C GLY A 202 -15.05 -21.94 -23.22
N GLY A 203 -15.52 -22.98 -22.53
CA GLY A 203 -15.36 -24.39 -22.95
C GLY A 203 -14.06 -25.05 -22.46
N ARG A 204 -13.27 -24.39 -21.61
CA ARG A 204 -12.11 -24.96 -20.93
C ARG A 204 -12.33 -24.97 -19.43
N ASN A 205 -11.87 -26.02 -18.76
CA ASN A 205 -11.88 -26.10 -17.30
C ASN A 205 -10.61 -25.47 -16.75
N VAL A 206 -10.76 -24.42 -15.96
CA VAL A 206 -9.66 -23.69 -15.31
C VAL A 206 -9.68 -23.98 -13.82
N ALA A 207 -8.55 -24.43 -13.28
CA ALA A 207 -8.35 -24.62 -11.84
C ALA A 207 -7.65 -23.39 -11.25
N PHE A 208 -8.13 -22.94 -10.09
CA PHE A 208 -7.59 -21.83 -9.34
C PHE A 208 -7.10 -22.29 -7.97
N TYR A 209 -5.92 -21.83 -7.59
CA TYR A 209 -5.26 -22.08 -6.30
C TYR A 209 -4.91 -20.75 -5.65
N GLY A 210 -4.85 -20.70 -4.33
CA GLY A 210 -4.47 -19.49 -3.61
C GLY A 210 -3.47 -19.77 -2.51
N VAL A 211 -2.34 -19.07 -2.50
CA VAL A 211 -1.31 -19.17 -1.48
C VAL A 211 -1.01 -17.81 -0.87
N THR A 212 -0.66 -17.83 0.41
CA THR A 212 -0.32 -16.62 1.16
C THR A 212 1.16 -16.60 1.54
N THR A 213 1.60 -15.63 2.36
CA THR A 213 2.99 -15.46 2.81
C THR A 213 3.16 -15.83 4.29
N PRO A 214 3.37 -17.11 4.64
CA PRO A 214 3.42 -17.56 6.04
C PRO A 214 4.48 -16.85 6.86
N LYS A 215 5.66 -16.62 6.28
CA LYS A 215 6.78 -15.94 6.96
C LYS A 215 6.38 -14.53 7.44
N LYS A 216 5.70 -13.73 6.60
CA LYS A 216 5.23 -12.39 6.98
C LYS A 216 4.07 -12.45 7.96
N ILE A 217 3.13 -13.38 7.78
CA ILE A 217 2.00 -13.57 8.69
C ILE A 217 2.49 -13.86 10.12
N GLU A 218 3.41 -14.81 10.28
CA GLU A 218 3.97 -15.16 11.59
C GLU A 218 4.76 -14.01 12.22
N ARG A 219 5.44 -13.20 11.39
CA ARG A 219 6.31 -12.12 11.85
C ARG A 219 5.56 -10.83 12.12
N SER A 220 4.67 -10.43 11.22
CA SER A 220 4.13 -9.06 11.14
C SER A 220 2.66 -8.98 11.49
N SER A 221 1.93 -10.10 11.44
CA SER A 221 0.50 -10.15 11.71
C SER A 221 0.17 -10.90 13.01
N SER A 222 -1.08 -11.24 13.22
CA SER A 222 -1.59 -11.86 14.46
C SER A 222 -2.41 -13.13 14.18
N PRO A 223 -1.81 -14.16 13.54
CA PRO A 223 -2.52 -15.41 13.25
C PRO A 223 -2.92 -16.12 14.54
N ASP A 224 -4.07 -16.82 14.53
CA ASP A 224 -4.50 -17.62 15.65
C ASP A 224 -3.57 -18.84 15.83
N PRO A 225 -3.34 -19.33 17.07
CA PRO A 225 -2.39 -20.43 17.33
C PRO A 225 -2.76 -21.77 16.68
N ASP A 226 -3.99 -21.96 16.22
CA ASP A 226 -4.48 -23.14 15.53
C ASP A 226 -4.44 -23.05 14.00
N MET A 227 -3.85 -21.98 13.48
CA MET A 227 -3.55 -21.80 12.06
C MET A 227 -2.22 -22.44 11.72
N THR A 228 -2.17 -23.20 10.64
CA THR A 228 -0.95 -23.82 10.13
C THR A 228 -0.86 -23.61 8.61
N PHE A 229 0.36 -23.40 8.14
CA PHE A 229 0.64 -23.18 6.74
C PHE A 229 1.50 -24.32 6.18
N THR A 230 1.17 -24.77 4.97
CA THR A 230 1.98 -25.74 4.23
C THR A 230 2.76 -24.98 3.14
N PRO A 231 4.03 -25.34 2.84
CA PRO A 231 4.79 -24.67 1.78
C PRO A 231 4.03 -24.60 0.46
N ALA A 232 4.05 -23.41 -0.18
CA ALA A 232 3.26 -23.12 -1.37
C ALA A 232 3.53 -24.12 -2.50
N VAL A 233 4.81 -24.36 -2.86
CA VAL A 233 5.20 -25.28 -3.96
C VAL A 233 4.68 -26.69 -3.71
N GLU A 234 4.84 -27.23 -2.49
CA GLU A 234 4.35 -28.57 -2.14
C GLU A 234 2.84 -28.66 -2.29
N THR A 235 2.15 -27.64 -1.76
CA THR A 235 0.69 -27.57 -1.77
C THR A 235 0.15 -27.48 -3.19
N VAL A 236 0.69 -26.57 -3.99
CA VAL A 236 0.21 -26.30 -5.35
C VAL A 236 0.48 -27.48 -6.26
N ASN A 237 1.69 -28.08 -6.23
CA ASN A 237 1.99 -29.27 -7.03
C ASN A 237 1.09 -30.46 -6.70
N ARG A 238 0.80 -30.68 -5.42
CA ARG A 238 -0.15 -31.73 -5.02
C ARG A 238 -1.56 -31.44 -5.52
N LEU A 239 -2.06 -30.20 -5.40
CA LEU A 239 -3.42 -29.83 -5.81
C LEU A 239 -3.56 -29.79 -7.35
N SER A 240 -2.54 -29.35 -8.10
CA SER A 240 -2.55 -29.39 -9.57
C SER A 240 -2.57 -30.83 -10.07
N ALA A 241 -1.77 -31.73 -9.48
CA ALA A 241 -1.81 -33.14 -9.78
C ALA A 241 -3.17 -33.80 -9.47
N GLU A 242 -3.82 -33.44 -8.35
CA GLU A 242 -5.19 -33.90 -8.01
C GLU A 242 -6.25 -33.43 -9.03
N ASN A 243 -6.01 -32.28 -9.69
CA ASN A 243 -6.91 -31.69 -10.69
C ASN A 243 -6.52 -31.97 -12.15
N SER A 244 -5.38 -32.62 -12.43
CA SER A 244 -4.81 -32.81 -13.78
C SER A 244 -5.77 -33.48 -14.79
N SER A 245 -6.68 -34.35 -14.32
CA SER A 245 -7.69 -34.99 -15.18
C SER A 245 -8.98 -34.16 -15.33
N ARG A 246 -9.09 -33.02 -14.66
CA ARG A 246 -10.32 -32.22 -14.56
C ARG A 246 -10.13 -30.78 -15.03
N ALA A 247 -8.90 -30.29 -15.05
CA ALA A 247 -8.54 -28.95 -15.49
C ALA A 247 -7.68 -29.00 -16.75
N ASP A 248 -7.90 -28.05 -17.64
CA ASP A 248 -7.11 -27.82 -18.86
C ASP A 248 -6.05 -26.73 -18.60
N ILE A 249 -6.25 -25.87 -17.60
CA ILE A 249 -5.45 -24.69 -17.31
C ILE A 249 -5.37 -24.50 -15.78
N HIS A 250 -4.19 -24.12 -15.27
CA HIS A 250 -3.91 -23.96 -13.85
C HIS A 250 -3.47 -22.53 -13.52
N VAL A 251 -4.23 -21.83 -12.69
CA VAL A 251 -3.98 -20.45 -12.26
C VAL A 251 -3.66 -20.42 -10.78
N LEU A 252 -2.51 -19.88 -10.43
CA LEU A 252 -2.11 -19.58 -9.06
C LEU A 252 -2.37 -18.10 -8.75
N VAL A 253 -3.12 -17.83 -7.70
CA VAL A 253 -3.25 -16.52 -7.09
C VAL A 253 -2.32 -16.50 -5.87
N SER A 254 -1.27 -15.71 -5.94
CA SER A 254 -0.19 -15.72 -4.96
C SER A 254 -0.13 -14.41 -4.18
N HIS A 255 0.08 -14.52 -2.87
CA HIS A 255 0.45 -13.37 -2.05
C HIS A 255 1.80 -13.61 -1.37
N GLU A 256 2.79 -14.16 -2.11
CA GLU A 256 4.14 -14.43 -1.60
C GLU A 256 5.15 -13.30 -1.92
N GLY A 257 4.81 -12.41 -2.87
CA GLY A 257 5.72 -11.40 -3.40
C GLY A 257 6.40 -11.84 -4.69
N ILE A 258 6.78 -10.86 -5.53
CA ILE A 258 7.29 -11.11 -6.88
C ILE A 258 8.57 -11.96 -6.88
N GLU A 259 9.44 -11.78 -5.88
CA GLU A 259 10.71 -12.48 -5.75
C GLU A 259 10.50 -13.97 -5.45
N GLU A 260 9.62 -14.29 -4.50
CA GLU A 260 9.26 -15.67 -4.16
C GLU A 260 8.50 -16.32 -5.33
N ASP A 261 7.60 -15.60 -6.00
CA ASP A 261 6.90 -16.08 -7.19
C ASP A 261 7.88 -16.47 -8.32
N VAL A 262 8.88 -15.62 -8.59
CA VAL A 262 9.93 -15.90 -9.59
C VAL A 262 10.79 -17.10 -9.17
N GLN A 263 11.19 -17.19 -7.90
CA GLN A 263 12.00 -18.31 -7.40
C GLN A 263 11.24 -19.63 -7.39
N ASN A 264 9.92 -19.58 -7.17
CA ASN A 264 9.08 -20.75 -7.07
C ASN A 264 8.54 -21.20 -8.43
N ALA A 265 8.48 -20.32 -9.44
CA ALA A 265 7.96 -20.63 -10.77
C ALA A 265 8.57 -21.93 -11.37
N GLY A 266 9.90 -22.04 -11.37
CA GLY A 266 10.60 -23.23 -11.89
C GLY A 266 10.47 -24.50 -11.01
N LYS A 267 9.72 -24.44 -9.91
CA LYS A 267 9.44 -25.59 -9.03
C LYS A 267 7.99 -26.08 -9.16
N TYR A 268 7.09 -25.27 -9.74
CA TYR A 268 5.72 -25.70 -10.05
C TYR A 268 5.72 -26.64 -11.25
N GLU A 269 4.99 -27.76 -11.15
CA GLU A 269 4.96 -28.78 -12.20
C GLU A 269 3.98 -28.43 -13.34
N ASP A 270 2.86 -27.78 -13.00
CA ASP A 270 1.72 -27.63 -13.92
C ASP A 270 0.96 -26.30 -13.71
N ILE A 271 1.69 -25.20 -13.48
CA ILE A 271 1.10 -23.86 -13.39
C ILE A 271 1.36 -23.10 -14.69
N ASP A 272 0.31 -22.43 -15.20
CA ASP A 272 0.31 -21.65 -16.44
C ASP A 272 0.32 -20.15 -16.19
N ILE A 273 -0.33 -19.72 -15.10
CA ILE A 273 -0.51 -18.31 -14.77
C ILE A 273 -0.26 -18.10 -13.26
N ILE A 274 0.48 -17.02 -12.94
CA ILE A 274 0.63 -16.52 -11.56
C ILE A 274 0.11 -15.08 -11.51
N VAL A 275 -0.88 -14.83 -10.63
CA VAL A 275 -1.38 -13.48 -10.31
C VAL A 275 -0.92 -13.14 -8.91
N GLY A 276 0.08 -12.24 -8.81
CA GLY A 276 0.81 -11.97 -7.58
C GLY A 276 0.34 -10.73 -6.82
N GLY A 277 0.75 -10.65 -5.55
CA GLY A 277 0.58 -9.52 -4.63
C GLY A 277 1.78 -9.35 -3.69
N ASP A 278 1.61 -8.71 -2.54
CA ASP A 278 2.53 -8.55 -1.40
C ASP A 278 3.70 -7.57 -1.61
N SER A 279 4.47 -7.68 -2.67
CA SER A 279 5.66 -6.83 -2.87
C SER A 279 5.37 -5.42 -3.37
N HIS A 280 4.11 -5.07 -3.62
CA HIS A 280 3.66 -3.76 -4.13
C HIS A 280 4.33 -3.34 -5.44
N SER A 281 4.85 -4.28 -6.22
CA SER A 281 5.69 -3.99 -7.38
C SER A 281 4.90 -3.31 -8.49
N LEU A 282 5.39 -2.15 -8.95
CA LEU A 282 4.85 -1.45 -10.10
C LEU A 282 5.48 -2.01 -11.37
N CYS A 283 4.83 -3.00 -11.98
CA CYS A 283 5.31 -3.63 -13.21
C CYS A 283 4.80 -2.90 -14.45
N GLY A 284 5.64 -2.81 -15.48
CA GLY A 284 5.32 -2.17 -16.77
C GLY A 284 6.13 -0.91 -17.07
N GLY A 285 5.68 -0.13 -18.06
CA GLY A 285 6.40 1.02 -18.64
C GLY A 285 6.30 2.32 -17.82
N PHE A 286 6.31 2.28 -16.49
CA PHE A 286 6.12 3.48 -15.65
C PHE A 286 7.40 4.27 -15.38
N ARG A 287 8.57 3.64 -15.51
CA ARG A 287 9.87 4.24 -15.17
C ARG A 287 10.19 5.48 -16.00
N GLU A 288 9.82 5.54 -17.26
CA GLU A 288 10.03 6.68 -18.14
C GLU A 288 9.28 7.93 -17.67
N PHE A 289 8.21 7.76 -16.91
CA PHE A 289 7.42 8.84 -16.30
C PHE A 289 7.87 9.21 -14.89
N GLY A 290 9.01 8.65 -14.44
CA GLY A 290 9.60 8.93 -13.13
C GLY A 290 8.96 8.20 -11.97
N LEU A 291 8.12 7.19 -12.23
CA LEU A 291 7.64 6.27 -11.21
C LEU A 291 8.57 5.07 -11.12
N ASP A 292 8.59 4.42 -9.95
CA ASP A 292 9.29 3.15 -9.81
C ASP A 292 8.59 2.09 -10.67
N GLY A 293 9.36 1.40 -11.50
CA GLY A 293 8.86 0.42 -12.46
C GLY A 293 9.97 -0.61 -12.69
N GLY A 294 10.08 -1.58 -11.74
CA GLY A 294 11.22 -2.50 -11.70
C GLY A 294 11.03 -3.77 -12.54
N CYS A 295 9.81 -4.16 -12.85
CA CYS A 295 9.48 -5.44 -13.47
C CYS A 295 8.77 -5.30 -14.81
N GLY A 296 8.90 -6.32 -15.66
CA GLY A 296 8.12 -6.44 -16.90
C GLY A 296 6.65 -6.80 -16.61
N TYR A 297 5.76 -6.49 -17.53
CA TYR A 297 4.36 -6.90 -17.46
C TYR A 297 3.84 -7.35 -18.83
N PRO A 298 3.37 -8.59 -18.98
CA PRO A 298 3.58 -9.73 -18.08
C PRO A 298 5.04 -10.17 -18.04
N ALA A 299 5.49 -10.75 -16.92
CA ALA A 299 6.73 -11.52 -16.90
C ALA A 299 6.47 -12.93 -17.45
N VAL A 300 7.40 -13.45 -18.25
CA VAL A 300 7.33 -14.80 -18.83
C VAL A 300 8.39 -15.67 -18.15
N LEU A 301 7.93 -16.68 -17.45
CA LEU A 301 8.75 -17.63 -16.72
C LEU A 301 8.56 -19.04 -17.29
N GLU A 302 9.25 -20.04 -16.74
CA GLU A 302 9.09 -21.45 -17.09
C GLU A 302 8.83 -22.28 -15.84
N ASN A 303 7.91 -23.25 -15.92
CA ASN A 303 7.65 -24.21 -14.86
C ASN A 303 8.66 -25.36 -14.89
N ALA A 304 8.59 -26.28 -13.92
CA ALA A 304 9.48 -27.42 -13.83
C ALA A 304 9.42 -28.37 -15.03
N SER A 305 8.32 -28.37 -15.78
CA SER A 305 8.11 -29.14 -17.00
C SER A 305 8.61 -28.42 -18.27
N GLY A 306 9.13 -27.20 -18.15
CA GLY A 306 9.62 -26.37 -19.26
C GLY A 306 8.51 -25.65 -20.04
N HIS A 307 7.30 -25.59 -19.51
CA HIS A 307 6.19 -24.82 -20.09
C HIS A 307 6.20 -23.38 -19.57
N ARG A 308 5.66 -22.47 -20.38
CA ARG A 308 5.61 -21.04 -20.03
C ARG A 308 4.62 -20.78 -18.91
N ILE A 309 5.01 -19.87 -18.00
CA ILE A 309 4.13 -19.24 -17.03
C ILE A 309 4.02 -17.75 -17.36
N CYS A 310 2.81 -17.22 -17.38
CA CYS A 310 2.56 -15.78 -17.41
C CYS A 310 2.39 -15.25 -15.98
N MET A 311 3.29 -14.38 -15.50
CA MET A 311 3.21 -13.80 -14.16
C MET A 311 2.93 -12.30 -14.23
N VAL A 312 2.05 -11.81 -13.33
CA VAL A 312 1.62 -10.41 -13.26
C VAL A 312 1.43 -9.93 -11.82
N GLN A 313 1.62 -8.61 -11.60
CA GLN A 313 1.29 -7.91 -10.35
C GLN A 313 0.83 -6.47 -10.65
N ALA A 314 -0.02 -5.85 -9.79
CA ALA A 314 -0.72 -4.59 -10.03
C ALA A 314 -0.48 -3.51 -8.95
N ASN A 315 0.76 -3.40 -8.44
CA ASN A 315 1.15 -2.36 -7.47
C ASN A 315 0.32 -2.39 -6.16
N GLU A 316 -0.09 -1.23 -5.64
CA GLU A 316 -0.76 -1.07 -4.35
C GLU A 316 -1.78 0.07 -4.37
N TYR A 317 -2.62 0.17 -3.32
CA TYR A 317 -3.59 1.25 -3.05
C TYR A 317 -4.61 1.48 -4.17
N GLY A 318 -4.85 0.49 -5.03
CA GLY A 318 -5.79 0.65 -6.14
C GLY A 318 -5.37 1.71 -7.16
N LYS A 319 -4.06 1.99 -7.29
CA LYS A 319 -3.53 2.89 -8.33
C LYS A 319 -3.61 2.28 -9.72
N VAL A 320 -3.45 0.96 -9.78
CA VAL A 320 -3.31 0.19 -11.02
C VAL A 320 -4.32 -0.95 -11.05
N ILE A 321 -4.85 -1.26 -12.22
CA ILE A 321 -5.49 -2.51 -12.54
C ILE A 321 -4.69 -3.22 -13.62
N GLY A 322 -4.34 -4.48 -13.37
CA GLY A 322 -3.66 -5.30 -14.35
C GLY A 322 -4.64 -5.98 -15.31
N ASP A 323 -4.27 -6.08 -16.58
CA ASP A 323 -5.02 -6.77 -17.62
C ASP A 323 -4.07 -7.75 -18.33
N LEU A 324 -4.31 -9.05 -18.13
CA LEU A 324 -3.54 -10.15 -18.67
C LEU A 324 -4.38 -10.95 -19.66
N LEU A 325 -3.88 -11.11 -20.88
CA LEU A 325 -4.44 -12.01 -21.88
C LEU A 325 -3.46 -13.13 -22.18
N VAL A 326 -3.83 -14.35 -21.86
CA VAL A 326 -3.04 -15.54 -22.14
C VAL A 326 -3.65 -16.31 -23.31
N SER A 327 -2.82 -16.68 -24.27
CA SER A 327 -3.19 -17.52 -25.41
C SER A 327 -2.65 -18.93 -25.22
N PHE A 328 -3.48 -19.92 -25.53
CA PHE A 328 -3.18 -21.34 -25.36
C PHE A 328 -3.33 -22.08 -26.69
N ASP A 329 -2.55 -23.14 -26.88
CA ASP A 329 -2.71 -24.09 -27.97
C ASP A 329 -3.89 -25.07 -27.74
N GLY A 330 -4.05 -26.05 -28.60
CA GLY A 330 -5.11 -27.08 -28.50
C GLY A 330 -4.95 -28.00 -27.30
N GLU A 331 -3.73 -28.21 -26.85
CA GLU A 331 -3.35 -29.07 -25.75
C GLU A 331 -3.45 -28.35 -24.38
N GLY A 332 -3.60 -27.03 -24.36
CA GLY A 332 -3.67 -26.21 -23.13
C GLY A 332 -2.35 -25.57 -22.73
N ASN A 333 -1.29 -25.66 -23.56
CA ASN A 333 -0.02 -25.01 -23.27
C ASN A 333 -0.06 -23.52 -23.58
N VAL A 334 0.61 -22.70 -22.76
CA VAL A 334 0.74 -21.26 -22.98
C VAL A 334 1.63 -20.98 -24.19
N ILE A 335 1.08 -20.33 -25.22
CA ILE A 335 1.83 -19.90 -26.42
C ILE A 335 2.16 -18.41 -26.39
N SER A 336 1.38 -17.57 -25.69
CA SER A 336 1.64 -16.14 -25.56
C SER A 336 1.10 -15.59 -24.26
N CYS A 337 1.90 -14.72 -23.63
CA CYS A 337 1.52 -13.84 -22.53
C CYS A 337 1.46 -12.42 -23.07
N ALA A 338 0.28 -11.80 -23.05
CA ALA A 338 0.07 -10.43 -23.49
C ALA A 338 -0.72 -9.66 -22.43
N GLY A 339 -0.74 -8.35 -22.53
CA GLY A 339 -1.46 -7.51 -21.60
C GLY A 339 -0.65 -6.30 -21.15
N ARG A 340 -1.25 -5.51 -20.31
CA ARG A 340 -0.61 -4.34 -19.70
C ARG A 340 -1.32 -3.92 -18.42
N PRO A 341 -0.61 -3.26 -17.49
CA PRO A 341 -1.25 -2.59 -16.39
C PRO A 341 -1.87 -1.27 -16.87
N PHE A 342 -2.97 -0.86 -16.27
CA PHE A 342 -3.56 0.45 -16.49
C PHE A 342 -3.52 1.25 -15.20
N MET A 343 -2.93 2.46 -15.25
CA MET A 343 -3.04 3.48 -14.22
C MET A 343 -3.99 4.56 -14.73
N PRO A 344 -5.27 4.54 -14.34
CA PRO A 344 -6.22 5.57 -14.74
C PRO A 344 -5.87 6.89 -14.04
N LEU A 345 -5.84 8.00 -14.80
CA LEU A 345 -5.60 9.35 -14.30
C LEU A 345 -6.88 10.19 -14.39
N ASP A 346 -7.21 10.89 -13.31
CA ASP A 346 -8.27 11.89 -13.32
C ASP A 346 -7.72 13.24 -13.79
N ALA A 347 -8.01 13.58 -15.02
CA ALA A 347 -7.55 14.82 -15.67
C ALA A 347 -8.04 16.11 -14.98
N ARG A 348 -9.17 16.07 -14.26
CA ARG A 348 -9.78 17.24 -13.61
C ARG A 348 -8.95 17.79 -12.45
N HIS A 349 -8.13 16.96 -11.84
CA HIS A 349 -7.33 17.30 -10.67
C HIS A 349 -5.83 17.30 -10.97
N ALA A 350 -5.44 17.34 -12.26
CA ALA A 350 -4.05 17.41 -12.66
C ALA A 350 -3.54 18.85 -12.71
N TYR A 351 -2.29 19.07 -12.28
CA TYR A 351 -1.64 20.38 -12.31
C TYR A 351 -0.10 20.23 -12.30
N PHE A 352 0.59 21.26 -12.80
CA PHE A 352 2.05 21.32 -12.73
C PHE A 352 2.53 21.85 -11.37
N THR A 353 3.57 21.24 -10.80
CA THR A 353 4.10 21.62 -9.47
C THR A 353 5.04 22.82 -9.51
N ASP A 354 5.65 23.13 -10.65
CA ASP A 354 6.60 24.22 -10.86
C ASP A 354 5.96 25.61 -10.91
N GLY A 355 4.63 25.71 -10.96
CA GLY A 355 3.84 26.95 -10.87
C GLY A 355 3.32 27.30 -9.47
N GLY A 356 3.74 26.56 -8.43
CA GLY A 356 3.14 26.66 -7.09
C GLY A 356 1.85 25.85 -6.98
N SER A 357 1.00 26.16 -5.99
CA SER A 357 -0.26 25.46 -5.74
C SER A 357 -1.45 25.94 -6.63
N GLU A 358 -1.21 26.86 -7.54
CA GLU A 358 -2.24 27.32 -8.48
C GLU A 358 -2.42 26.32 -9.63
N PRO A 359 -3.65 26.08 -10.08
CA PRO A 359 -3.90 25.30 -11.28
C PRO A 359 -3.16 25.96 -12.45
N GLY A 360 -2.21 25.22 -13.04
CA GLY A 360 -1.50 25.72 -14.23
C GLY A 360 -2.46 25.96 -15.41
N ASP A 361 -1.91 26.44 -16.51
CA ASP A 361 -2.65 26.60 -17.76
C ASP A 361 -3.35 25.27 -18.13
N PRO A 362 -4.69 25.23 -18.16
CA PRO A 362 -5.44 24.01 -18.45
C PRO A 362 -5.11 23.38 -19.80
N GLU A 363 -4.76 24.19 -20.80
CA GLU A 363 -4.35 23.70 -22.13
C GLU A 363 -3.01 22.99 -22.06
N ALA A 364 -2.04 23.54 -21.31
CA ALA A 364 -0.73 22.91 -21.11
C ALA A 364 -0.84 21.61 -20.29
N VAL A 365 -1.70 21.57 -19.25
CA VAL A 365 -2.01 20.36 -18.48
C VAL A 365 -2.62 19.30 -19.39
N ARG A 366 -3.59 19.68 -20.20
CA ARG A 366 -4.25 18.76 -21.13
C ARG A 366 -3.26 18.20 -22.15
N ALA A 367 -2.45 19.03 -22.78
CA ALA A 367 -1.44 18.58 -23.73
C ALA A 367 -0.45 17.58 -23.11
N ALA A 368 -0.03 17.84 -21.85
CA ALA A 368 0.84 16.90 -21.12
C ALA A 368 0.15 15.55 -20.82
N LEU A 369 -1.13 15.58 -20.42
CA LEU A 369 -1.90 14.37 -20.18
C LEU A 369 -2.13 13.56 -21.46
N ASP A 370 -2.39 14.21 -22.59
CA ASP A 370 -2.56 13.52 -23.87
C ASP A 370 -1.26 12.84 -24.35
N LEU A 371 -0.10 13.44 -24.07
CA LEU A 371 1.20 12.82 -24.34
C LEU A 371 1.50 11.66 -23.39
N ILE A 372 1.19 11.80 -22.10
CA ILE A 372 1.37 10.74 -21.09
C ILE A 372 0.46 9.56 -21.40
N ALA A 373 -0.77 9.80 -21.84
CA ALA A 373 -1.76 8.76 -22.10
C ALA A 373 -1.81 8.34 -23.58
N ASP A 374 -0.68 8.24 -24.26
CA ASP A 374 -0.61 7.77 -25.64
C ASP A 374 -1.02 6.27 -25.77
N GLU A 375 -1.14 5.74 -26.98
CA GLU A 375 -1.65 4.37 -27.23
C GLU A 375 -0.79 3.26 -26.60
N ARG A 376 0.49 3.51 -26.33
CA ARG A 376 1.44 2.53 -25.77
C ARG A 376 1.65 2.69 -24.28
N SER A 377 1.24 3.81 -23.74
CA SER A 377 1.41 4.16 -22.33
C SER A 377 0.57 3.26 -21.40
N PRO A 378 1.05 2.97 -20.20
CA PRO A 378 0.24 2.33 -19.16
C PRO A 378 -0.78 3.29 -18.53
N PHE A 379 -0.76 4.58 -18.89
CA PHE A 379 -1.74 5.55 -18.40
C PHE A 379 -2.94 5.64 -19.33
N ILE A 380 -4.10 5.81 -18.71
CA ILE A 380 -5.34 6.12 -19.40
C ILE A 380 -6.00 7.31 -18.72
N LEU A 381 -6.60 8.18 -19.50
CA LEU A 381 -7.45 9.23 -18.94
C LEU A 381 -8.83 8.63 -18.68
N SER A 382 -9.32 8.74 -17.46
CA SER A 382 -10.62 8.19 -17.09
C SER A 382 -11.53 9.25 -16.49
N MET A 383 -12.82 9.05 -16.69
CA MET A 383 -13.86 9.77 -15.95
C MET A 383 -14.36 8.87 -14.82
N PRO A 384 -14.50 9.39 -13.60
CA PRO A 384 -15.03 8.62 -12.50
C PRO A 384 -16.42 8.09 -12.78
N GLU A 385 -16.63 6.80 -12.53
CA GLU A 385 -17.93 6.16 -12.68
C GLU A 385 -18.89 6.63 -11.58
N LYS A 386 -19.94 7.37 -11.97
CA LYS A 386 -20.87 8.02 -11.05
C LYS A 386 -21.58 7.03 -10.12
N SER A 387 -21.93 5.86 -10.62
CA SER A 387 -22.60 4.81 -9.84
C SER A 387 -21.74 4.34 -8.67
N VAL A 388 -20.41 4.33 -8.82
CA VAL A 388 -19.45 3.99 -7.77
C VAL A 388 -19.38 5.10 -6.73
N THR A 389 -19.30 6.37 -7.17
CA THR A 389 -19.34 7.52 -6.26
C THR A 389 -20.60 7.51 -5.38
N GLU A 390 -21.76 7.17 -5.96
CA GLU A 390 -23.01 7.08 -5.22
C GLU A 390 -22.98 5.92 -4.19
N ARG A 391 -22.46 4.77 -4.56
CA ARG A 391 -22.35 3.59 -3.68
C ARG A 391 -21.36 3.80 -2.53
N LEU A 392 -20.21 4.43 -2.78
CA LEU A 392 -19.19 4.70 -1.74
C LEU A 392 -19.44 6.00 -0.97
N GLY A 393 -20.33 6.87 -1.47
CA GLY A 393 -20.64 8.15 -0.85
C GLY A 393 -21.03 8.09 0.64
N PRO A 394 -21.86 7.14 1.11
CA PRO A 394 -22.17 6.99 2.53
C PRO A 394 -20.93 6.73 3.40
N TRP A 395 -20.00 5.92 2.92
CA TRP A 395 -18.76 5.58 3.61
C TRP A 395 -17.82 6.78 3.70
N ARG A 396 -17.58 7.45 2.58
CA ARG A 396 -16.77 8.67 2.52
C ARG A 396 -17.32 9.80 3.39
N ARG A 397 -18.65 10.00 3.43
CA ARG A 397 -19.24 10.99 4.33
C ARG A 397 -18.97 10.67 5.79
N LYS A 398 -19.08 9.41 6.18
CA LYS A 398 -18.78 8.99 7.55
C LYS A 398 -17.31 9.18 7.91
N ILE A 399 -16.38 8.93 6.98
CA ILE A 399 -14.96 9.28 7.18
C ILE A 399 -14.82 10.78 7.36
N ALA A 400 -15.40 11.59 6.47
CA ALA A 400 -15.32 13.05 6.53
C ALA A 400 -15.92 13.65 7.81
N GLU A 401 -16.97 13.04 8.39
CA GLU A 401 -17.54 13.45 9.68
C GLU A 401 -16.56 13.29 10.84
N HIS A 402 -15.59 12.38 10.72
CA HIS A 402 -14.55 12.12 11.74
C HIS A 402 -13.20 12.75 11.37
N ASP A 403 -13.08 13.35 10.19
CA ASP A 403 -11.83 13.91 9.67
C ASP A 403 -11.57 15.32 10.18
N ALA A 404 -11.21 15.42 11.47
CA ALA A 404 -10.89 16.69 12.10
C ALA A 404 -9.54 17.24 11.64
N LEU A 405 -9.45 18.55 11.44
CA LEU A 405 -8.16 19.24 11.24
C LEU A 405 -7.34 19.15 12.54
N LEU A 406 -6.16 18.56 12.47
CA LEU A 406 -5.21 18.44 13.59
C LEU A 406 -4.14 19.52 13.57
N GLY A 407 -3.70 19.93 12.38
CA GLY A 407 -2.62 20.90 12.22
C GLY A 407 -2.27 21.12 10.74
N THR A 408 -1.03 21.55 10.49
CA THR A 408 -0.53 21.79 9.13
C THR A 408 0.83 21.14 8.92
N ALA A 409 1.07 20.61 7.72
CA ALA A 409 2.39 20.27 7.24
C ALA A 409 2.95 21.46 6.44
N THR A 410 4.12 21.97 6.81
CA THR A 410 4.74 23.12 6.15
C THR A 410 5.52 22.74 4.90
N GLU A 411 5.84 21.47 4.75
CA GLU A 411 6.57 20.88 3.64
C GLU A 411 6.03 19.48 3.32
N ASP A 412 6.35 18.96 2.14
CA ASP A 412 6.09 17.57 1.78
C ASP A 412 7.09 16.66 2.49
N LEU A 413 6.62 15.58 3.12
CA LEU A 413 7.46 14.57 3.77
C LEU A 413 7.26 13.21 3.11
N CYS A 414 8.34 12.50 2.86
CA CYS A 414 8.35 11.21 2.19
C CYS A 414 8.44 10.04 3.17
N SER A 415 7.64 9.00 2.90
CA SER A 415 7.55 7.78 3.71
C SER A 415 8.29 6.61 3.11
N THR A 416 9.29 6.87 2.24
CA THR A 416 10.03 5.81 1.53
C THR A 416 10.49 4.71 2.49
N ARG A 417 10.22 3.48 2.11
CA ARG A 417 10.56 2.29 2.92
C ARG A 417 12.00 1.83 2.66
N GLN A 418 12.52 2.14 1.48
CA GLN A 418 13.88 1.80 1.09
C GLN A 418 14.65 3.07 0.68
N PRO A 419 15.96 3.12 0.94
CA PRO A 419 16.78 4.30 0.63
C PRO A 419 16.84 4.66 -0.85
N ALA A 420 16.62 3.69 -1.73
CA ALA A 420 16.60 3.89 -3.18
C ALA A 420 15.22 4.27 -3.73
N GLU A 421 14.17 4.22 -2.90
CA GLU A 421 12.84 4.60 -3.35
C GLU A 421 12.77 6.08 -3.74
N THR A 422 12.03 6.34 -4.80
CA THR A 422 11.71 7.71 -5.20
C THR A 422 10.52 8.21 -4.39
N CYS A 423 10.66 9.39 -3.81
CA CYS A 423 9.52 10.07 -3.18
C CYS A 423 8.44 10.34 -4.22
N VAL A 424 7.28 9.74 -4.02
CA VAL A 424 6.15 9.87 -4.96
C VAL A 424 5.72 11.33 -5.11
N ILE A 425 5.70 12.11 -4.01
CA ILE A 425 5.27 13.50 -4.02
C ILE A 425 6.28 14.40 -4.75
N ARG A 426 7.57 14.18 -4.56
CA ARG A 426 8.64 15.03 -5.12
C ARG A 426 9.29 14.46 -6.36
N ASN A 427 8.96 13.22 -6.68
CA ASN A 427 9.57 12.48 -7.79
C ASN A 427 11.11 12.50 -7.76
N ALA A 428 11.68 12.37 -6.57
CA ALA A 428 13.11 12.43 -6.31
C ALA A 428 13.52 11.35 -5.31
N PRO A 429 14.72 10.77 -5.45
CA PRO A 429 15.27 9.86 -4.46
C PRO A 429 15.35 10.55 -3.08
N VAL A 430 14.98 9.82 -2.01
CA VAL A 430 15.15 10.29 -0.64
C VAL A 430 16.36 9.61 -0.03
N PRO A 431 17.51 10.29 0.02
CA PRO A 431 18.67 9.70 0.67
C PRO A 431 18.39 9.50 2.17
N GLY A 432 18.57 8.29 2.63
CA GLY A 432 18.67 8.02 4.06
C GLY A 432 17.36 7.80 4.81
N GLY A 433 16.27 7.39 4.14
CA GLY A 433 15.10 6.86 4.81
C GLY A 433 13.91 7.81 4.93
N SER A 434 12.89 7.37 5.66
CA SER A 434 11.60 8.01 5.77
C SER A 434 11.66 9.34 6.55
N GLU A 435 11.39 10.46 5.87
CA GLU A 435 11.22 11.78 6.51
C GLU A 435 9.99 11.80 7.41
N VAL A 436 8.94 11.08 7.03
CA VAL A 436 7.73 10.91 7.84
C VAL A 436 8.08 10.24 9.16
N CYS A 437 8.80 9.12 9.15
CA CYS A 437 9.27 8.45 10.36
C CYS A 437 10.08 9.39 11.26
N ARG A 438 10.95 10.21 10.67
CA ARG A 438 11.76 11.18 11.41
C ARG A 438 10.91 12.28 12.04
N ALA A 439 9.95 12.85 11.31
CA ALA A 439 9.04 13.88 11.82
C ALA A 439 8.16 13.34 12.94
N PHE A 440 7.61 12.14 12.76
CA PHE A 440 6.80 11.47 13.78
C PHE A 440 7.62 11.13 15.02
N GLY A 441 8.88 10.71 14.84
CA GLY A 441 9.81 10.51 15.94
C GLY A 441 10.04 11.76 16.77
N GLU A 442 10.21 12.93 16.16
CA GLU A 442 10.30 14.21 16.88
C GLU A 442 9.02 14.49 17.67
N MET A 443 7.85 14.22 17.10
CA MET A 443 6.57 14.39 17.79
C MET A 443 6.44 13.45 18.98
N TYR A 444 6.83 12.18 18.86
CA TYR A 444 6.79 11.20 19.96
C TYR A 444 7.75 11.58 21.09
N LEU A 445 8.97 12.02 20.76
CA LEU A 445 9.96 12.47 21.73
C LEU A 445 9.45 13.67 22.53
N SER A 446 8.84 14.64 21.87
CA SER A 446 8.25 15.81 22.49
C SER A 446 7.01 15.46 23.33
N ALA A 447 6.03 14.79 22.74
CA ALA A 447 4.73 14.55 23.36
C ALA A 447 4.78 13.56 24.53
N SER A 448 5.74 12.59 24.53
CA SER A 448 5.91 11.66 25.65
C SER A 448 6.31 12.34 26.95
N GLY A 449 7.05 13.44 26.87
CA GLY A 449 7.64 14.09 28.06
C GLY A 449 8.65 13.22 28.81
N SER A 450 9.13 12.15 28.17
CA SER A 450 10.03 11.15 28.78
C SER A 450 11.44 11.66 29.03
N GLY A 451 11.87 12.73 28.35
CA GLY A 451 13.26 13.18 28.31
C GLY A 451 14.16 12.32 27.41
N ALA A 452 13.64 11.26 26.78
CA ALA A 452 14.36 10.48 25.78
C ALA A 452 14.73 11.37 24.58
N ARG A 453 15.85 11.07 23.92
CA ARG A 453 16.37 11.83 22.78
C ARG A 453 16.41 11.02 21.49
N ILE A 454 16.09 9.74 21.58
CA ILE A 454 16.13 8.80 20.47
C ILE A 454 14.74 8.20 20.32
N PHE A 455 14.22 8.25 19.13
CA PHE A 455 13.12 7.41 18.67
C PHE A 455 13.65 6.50 17.57
N LEU A 456 13.47 5.18 17.73
CA LEU A 456 13.79 4.16 16.74
C LEU A 456 12.49 3.47 16.33
N GLY A 457 12.18 3.52 15.04
CA GLY A 457 11.08 2.83 14.41
C GLY A 457 11.55 1.99 13.23
N ASN A 458 10.63 1.30 12.61
CA ASN A 458 10.79 0.59 11.35
C ASN A 458 10.06 1.35 10.23
N SER A 459 10.61 1.37 9.02
CA SER A 459 10.05 2.12 7.88
C SER A 459 8.64 1.67 7.51
N GLY A 460 8.33 0.37 7.65
CA GLY A 460 7.01 -0.20 7.39
C GLY A 460 5.89 0.31 8.30
N GLY A 461 6.24 0.89 9.45
CA GLY A 461 5.28 1.51 10.36
C GLY A 461 4.66 2.82 9.84
N PHE A 462 5.23 3.41 8.77
CA PHE A 462 4.82 4.70 8.19
C PHE A 462 4.41 4.49 6.74
N ARG A 463 3.11 4.46 6.47
CA ARG A 463 2.54 3.88 5.24
C ARG A 463 2.38 4.84 4.07
N THR A 464 2.28 6.15 4.32
CA THR A 464 2.05 7.14 3.27
C THR A 464 2.89 8.40 3.45
N ASP A 465 3.15 9.09 2.35
CA ASP A 465 3.70 10.43 2.37
C ASP A 465 2.76 11.43 3.07
N VAL A 466 3.33 12.54 3.54
CA VAL A 466 2.58 13.68 4.05
C VAL A 466 2.72 14.83 3.07
N GLU A 467 1.62 15.29 2.52
CA GLU A 467 1.59 16.46 1.65
C GLU A 467 1.58 17.76 2.44
N ARG A 468 2.27 18.78 1.93
CA ARG A 468 2.19 20.15 2.45
C ARG A 468 0.73 20.63 2.45
N GLY A 469 0.27 21.21 3.57
CA GLY A 469 -1.07 21.74 3.70
C GLY A 469 -1.76 21.31 4.97
N ALA A 470 -3.07 21.13 4.92
CA ALA A 470 -3.88 20.66 6.05
C ALA A 470 -3.50 19.22 6.41
N PHE A 471 -3.26 18.97 7.70
CA PHE A 471 -3.02 17.64 8.25
C PHE A 471 -4.19 17.27 9.16
N THR A 472 -4.93 16.26 8.75
CA THR A 472 -6.20 15.86 9.36
C THR A 472 -6.09 14.53 10.11
N GLU A 473 -7.16 14.15 10.79
CA GLU A 473 -7.28 12.84 11.44
C GLU A 473 -7.09 11.70 10.43
N ASN A 474 -7.69 11.80 9.25
CA ASN A 474 -7.53 10.82 8.17
C ASN A 474 -6.07 10.78 7.66
N SER A 475 -5.42 11.95 7.54
CA SER A 475 -3.99 12.00 7.20
C SER A 475 -3.14 11.24 8.21
N LEU A 476 -3.37 11.45 9.50
CA LEU A 476 -2.67 10.77 10.58
C LEU A 476 -2.86 9.25 10.52
N LEU A 477 -4.10 8.79 10.43
CA LEU A 477 -4.43 7.37 10.45
C LEU A 477 -4.02 6.61 9.18
N ARG A 478 -3.79 7.32 8.08
CA ARG A 478 -3.17 6.75 6.87
C ARG A 478 -1.66 6.60 7.00
N VAL A 479 -1.01 7.50 7.74
CA VAL A 479 0.43 7.42 8.00
C VAL A 479 0.75 6.31 8.99
N THR A 480 0.04 6.25 10.13
CA THR A 480 0.28 5.28 11.22
C THR A 480 -0.99 4.48 11.52
N PRO A 481 -1.32 3.47 10.68
CA PRO A 481 -2.60 2.76 10.80
C PRO A 481 -2.62 1.67 11.89
N PHE A 482 -1.47 1.31 12.48
CA PHE A 482 -1.36 0.10 13.30
C PHE A 482 -1.66 0.29 14.78
N ARG A 483 -1.84 1.52 15.25
CA ARG A 483 -2.13 1.85 16.66
C ARG A 483 -1.09 1.29 17.63
N ASN A 484 0.18 1.35 17.26
CA ASN A 484 1.27 0.90 18.12
C ASN A 484 1.35 1.73 19.40
N HIS A 485 1.68 1.09 20.51
CA HIS A 485 2.07 1.80 21.71
C HIS A 485 3.52 2.27 21.61
N ILE A 486 3.79 3.50 21.96
CA ILE A 486 5.17 4.02 22.06
C ILE A 486 5.67 3.75 23.47
N VAL A 487 6.71 2.92 23.55
CA VAL A 487 7.29 2.49 24.82
C VAL A 487 8.75 2.94 24.95
N LEU A 488 9.23 3.11 26.17
CA LEU A 488 10.63 3.43 26.46
C LEU A 488 11.40 2.16 26.82
N VAL A 489 12.54 1.98 26.16
CA VAL A 489 13.50 0.94 26.48
C VAL A 489 14.89 1.56 26.76
N ARG A 490 15.70 0.92 27.62
CA ARG A 490 17.08 1.31 27.89
C ARG A 490 18.04 0.41 27.13
N LEU A 491 18.87 1.03 26.30
CA LEU A 491 19.89 0.35 25.51
C LEU A 491 21.26 0.97 25.78
N THR A 492 22.29 0.13 25.93
CA THR A 492 23.65 0.63 25.84
C THR A 492 23.97 1.00 24.39
N GLY A 493 24.94 1.88 24.15
CA GLY A 493 25.34 2.19 22.79
C GLY A 493 25.80 0.97 22.01
N ARG A 494 26.41 -0.01 22.67
CA ARG A 494 26.76 -1.30 22.05
C ARG A 494 25.51 -2.08 21.61
N GLU A 495 24.48 -2.14 22.44
CA GLU A 495 23.22 -2.81 22.10
C GLU A 495 22.50 -2.09 20.96
N LEU A 496 22.49 -0.75 20.96
CA LEU A 496 21.89 0.03 19.89
C LEU A 496 22.59 -0.23 18.53
N VAL A 497 23.93 -0.21 18.49
CA VAL A 497 24.69 -0.52 17.28
C VAL A 497 24.45 -1.95 16.81
N SER A 498 24.43 -2.91 17.75
CA SER A 498 24.15 -4.32 17.44
C SER A 498 22.74 -4.51 16.90
N LEU A 499 21.74 -3.82 17.48
CA LEU A 499 20.35 -3.88 17.05
C LEU A 499 20.18 -3.35 15.62
N LEU A 500 20.76 -2.18 15.31
CA LEU A 500 20.72 -1.60 13.97
C LEU A 500 21.40 -2.53 12.95
N SER A 501 22.57 -3.10 13.28
CA SER A 501 23.27 -4.02 12.39
C SER A 501 22.50 -5.32 12.18
N HIS A 502 21.85 -5.85 13.23
CA HIS A 502 21.03 -7.05 13.10
C HIS A 502 19.80 -6.82 12.20
N ALA A 503 19.08 -5.73 12.42
CA ALA A 503 17.97 -5.34 11.56
C ALA A 503 18.41 -5.20 10.10
N MET A 504 19.60 -4.58 9.85
CA MET A 504 20.15 -4.45 8.52
C MET A 504 20.54 -5.79 7.89
N SER A 505 21.13 -6.71 8.65
CA SER A 505 21.48 -8.04 8.13
C SER A 505 20.24 -8.86 7.76
N TYR A 506 19.18 -8.67 8.51
CA TYR A 506 17.89 -9.28 8.27
C TYR A 506 17.27 -8.81 6.95
N ILE A 507 17.33 -7.50 6.67
CA ILE A 507 16.82 -6.87 5.46
C ILE A 507 17.69 -7.18 4.25
N SER A 508 19.03 -7.25 4.41
CA SER A 508 19.97 -7.49 3.30
C SER A 508 19.78 -8.85 2.62
N ALA A 509 19.18 -9.80 3.32
CA ALA A 509 18.82 -11.11 2.75
C ALA A 509 17.66 -11.00 1.75
N ASP A 510 16.93 -9.88 1.77
CA ASP A 510 15.70 -9.69 1.00
C ASP A 510 15.45 -8.20 0.64
N ILE A 511 16.47 -7.56 0.05
CA ILE A 511 16.44 -6.13 -0.31
C ILE A 511 15.31 -5.81 -1.30
N GLU A 512 14.96 -6.77 -2.14
CA GLU A 512 13.97 -6.59 -3.20
C GLU A 512 12.53 -6.74 -2.68
N SER A 513 12.31 -7.43 -1.59
CA SER A 513 10.96 -7.67 -1.01
C SER A 513 10.34 -6.46 -0.32
N ARG A 514 11.01 -5.30 -0.30
CA ARG A 514 10.55 -4.08 0.38
C ARG A 514 10.12 -4.33 1.82
N ASP A 515 10.90 -5.14 2.53
CA ASP A 515 10.68 -5.41 3.95
C ASP A 515 10.69 -4.09 4.74
N GLY A 516 9.59 -3.76 5.38
CA GLY A 516 9.42 -2.54 6.16
C GLY A 516 10.31 -2.43 7.41
N GLY A 517 11.25 -3.36 7.59
CA GLY A 517 12.12 -3.45 8.76
C GLY A 517 13.24 -2.41 8.82
N ILE A 518 13.47 -1.60 7.79
CA ILE A 518 14.59 -0.63 7.76
C ILE A 518 14.50 0.31 8.98
N PRO A 519 15.57 0.40 9.80
CA PRO A 519 15.59 1.32 10.92
C PRO A 519 15.43 2.78 10.49
N CYS A 520 14.46 3.45 11.04
CA CYS A 520 14.24 4.87 10.82
C CYS A 520 13.98 5.58 12.16
N GLY A 521 14.04 6.90 12.21
CA GLY A 521 13.71 7.58 13.45
C GLY A 521 14.37 8.94 13.63
N SER A 522 14.46 9.38 14.86
CA SER A 522 14.98 10.68 15.23
C SER A 522 15.97 10.61 16.40
N GLY A 523 16.89 11.57 16.45
CA GLY A 523 17.87 11.67 17.53
C GLY A 523 19.11 10.79 17.36
N PHE A 524 19.22 10.05 16.25
CA PHE A 524 20.42 9.28 15.89
C PHE A 524 20.68 9.34 14.38
N SER A 525 21.89 8.96 13.98
CA SER A 525 22.27 8.75 12.57
C SER A 525 23.17 7.53 12.45
N TYR A 526 23.21 6.93 11.28
CA TYR A 526 24.10 5.81 10.97
C TYR A 526 24.41 5.72 9.49
N ALA A 527 25.52 5.08 9.15
CA ALA A 527 25.83 4.69 7.78
C ALA A 527 25.34 3.26 7.53
N MET A 528 24.68 3.06 6.42
CA MET A 528 24.05 1.82 6.02
C MET A 528 24.83 1.17 4.89
N ASP A 529 25.18 -0.11 5.05
CA ASP A 529 25.67 -0.98 4.00
C ASP A 529 24.62 -2.06 3.73
N LEU A 530 23.77 -1.81 2.73
CA LEU A 530 22.69 -2.73 2.35
C LEU A 530 23.23 -4.06 1.83
N PRO A 531 24.18 -4.10 0.86
CA PRO A 531 24.74 -5.37 0.39
C PRO A 531 25.46 -6.18 1.47
N GLY A 532 26.13 -5.48 2.41
CA GLY A 532 26.84 -6.12 3.52
C GLY A 532 25.96 -6.37 4.75
N GLY A 533 24.71 -5.95 4.74
CA GLY A 533 23.77 -6.15 5.85
C GLY A 533 24.27 -5.56 7.17
N SER A 534 24.88 -4.36 7.16
CA SER A 534 25.44 -3.78 8.37
C SER A 534 25.15 -2.30 8.56
N ALA A 535 25.17 -1.85 9.82
CA ALA A 535 25.11 -0.45 10.21
C ALA A 535 26.43 -0.03 10.87
N SER A 536 26.95 1.14 10.50
CA SER A 536 28.19 1.70 11.03
C SER A 536 28.05 3.20 11.31
N ASP A 537 29.09 3.82 11.87
CA ASP A 537 29.14 5.25 12.24
C ASP A 537 27.85 5.74 12.95
N VAL A 538 27.37 4.96 13.91
CA VAL A 538 26.18 5.32 14.68
C VAL A 538 26.50 6.54 15.57
N ARG A 539 25.75 7.60 15.38
CA ARG A 539 25.91 8.86 16.13
C ARG A 539 24.60 9.23 16.81
N ILE A 540 24.71 9.83 17.97
CA ILE A 540 23.57 10.27 18.81
C ILE A 540 23.54 11.77 18.88
N ARG A 541 22.34 12.35 18.76
CA ARG A 541 22.11 13.78 18.89
C ARG A 541 22.31 14.25 20.35
N LEU A 542 23.18 15.23 20.53
CA LEU A 542 23.45 15.89 21.79
C LEU A 542 22.42 16.98 22.08
N SER A 543 22.50 17.57 23.30
CA SER A 543 21.58 18.63 23.74
C SER A 543 21.72 19.95 22.98
N ASP A 544 22.87 20.17 22.33
CA ASP A 544 23.14 21.34 21.47
C ASP A 544 22.73 21.10 20.00
N GLY A 545 22.15 19.93 19.68
CA GLY A 545 21.74 19.56 18.33
C GLY A 545 22.85 18.94 17.47
N THR A 546 24.10 18.92 17.93
CA THR A 546 25.20 18.24 17.23
C THR A 546 25.13 16.71 17.41
N TYR A 547 25.87 15.97 16.58
CA TYR A 547 25.91 14.52 16.63
C TYR A 547 27.30 14.03 17.04
N ALA A 548 27.38 13.14 18.03
CA ALA A 548 28.61 12.48 18.47
C ALA A 548 28.50 10.96 18.30
N PRO A 549 29.63 10.24 18.09
CA PRO A 549 29.62 8.79 18.07
C PRO A 549 28.92 8.20 19.29
N ALA A 550 28.14 7.15 19.10
CA ALA A 550 27.50 6.44 20.22
C ALA A 550 28.58 5.86 21.15
N ASP A 551 28.55 6.25 22.42
CA ASP A 551 29.42 5.65 23.44
C ASP A 551 28.94 4.22 23.74
N PRO A 552 29.74 3.19 23.47
CA PRO A 552 29.34 1.80 23.67
C PRO A 552 28.90 1.45 25.09
N ALA A 553 29.38 2.19 26.09
CA ALA A 553 29.11 1.95 27.52
C ALA A 553 27.97 2.84 28.07
N ALA A 554 27.65 3.93 27.41
CA ALA A 554 26.56 4.80 27.83
C ALA A 554 25.20 4.13 27.65
N VAL A 555 24.27 4.40 28.56
CA VAL A 555 22.88 3.94 28.48
C VAL A 555 22.02 5.05 27.92
N TYR A 556 21.25 4.75 26.91
CA TYR A 556 20.33 5.65 26.23
C TYR A 556 18.89 5.23 26.51
N ASP A 557 18.05 6.21 26.82
CA ASP A 557 16.61 6.07 26.82
C ASP A 557 16.11 6.21 25.37
N VAL A 558 15.52 5.14 24.84
CA VAL A 558 15.06 5.02 23.44
C VAL A 558 13.56 4.79 23.44
N LEU A 559 12.82 5.59 22.69
CA LEU A 559 11.41 5.33 22.39
C LEU A 559 11.33 4.38 21.19
N VAL A 560 10.47 3.38 21.28
CA VAL A 560 10.22 2.41 20.20
C VAL A 560 8.73 2.08 20.13
N PRO A 561 8.20 1.74 18.94
CA PRO A 561 6.88 1.11 18.84
C PRO A 561 6.88 -0.26 19.52
N ASP A 562 5.79 -0.63 20.18
CA ASP A 562 5.65 -1.94 20.83
C ASP A 562 5.70 -3.09 19.84
N TYR A 563 5.41 -2.85 18.58
CA TYR A 563 5.59 -3.79 17.47
C TYR A 563 7.03 -4.31 17.38
N ILE A 564 8.02 -3.41 17.22
CA ILE A 564 9.43 -3.82 17.19
C ILE A 564 9.94 -4.24 18.57
N MET A 565 9.32 -3.73 19.65
CA MET A 565 9.64 -4.17 21.01
C MET A 565 9.32 -5.65 21.23
N ARG A 566 8.35 -6.20 20.49
CA ARG A 566 8.05 -7.65 20.48
C ARG A 566 8.99 -8.47 19.59
N GLY A 567 10.04 -7.89 19.03
CA GLY A 567 11.04 -8.56 18.19
C GLY A 567 10.63 -8.73 16.72
N LYS A 568 9.60 -7.99 16.26
CA LYS A 568 9.17 -8.06 14.87
C LYS A 568 10.16 -7.36 13.93
N ASP A 569 10.15 -7.71 12.64
CA ASP A 569 10.96 -7.11 11.55
C ASP A 569 12.48 -7.15 11.82
N GLY A 570 13.00 -8.22 12.42
CA GLY A 570 14.44 -8.37 12.69
C GLY A 570 14.94 -7.63 13.95
N TYR A 571 14.02 -7.17 14.81
CA TYR A 571 14.37 -6.53 16.08
C TYR A 571 14.36 -7.49 17.28
N ASP A 572 14.68 -8.78 17.06
CA ASP A 572 14.58 -9.88 18.04
C ASP A 572 15.20 -9.54 19.40
N ALA A 573 16.33 -8.82 19.40
CA ALA A 573 17.01 -8.41 20.63
C ALA A 573 16.16 -7.51 21.54
N LEU A 574 15.13 -6.83 21.02
CA LEU A 574 14.22 -6.05 21.83
C LEU A 574 13.22 -6.92 22.59
N ALA A 575 12.83 -8.08 22.06
CA ALA A 575 11.90 -8.99 22.73
C ALA A 575 12.43 -9.51 24.09
N GLU A 576 13.76 -9.53 24.27
CA GLU A 576 14.40 -9.90 25.53
C GLU A 576 14.40 -8.77 26.56
N LYS A 577 14.06 -7.54 26.17
CA LYS A 577 14.03 -6.37 27.04
C LYS A 577 12.62 -6.15 27.62
N LYS A 578 12.60 -5.44 28.73
CA LYS A 578 11.33 -5.00 29.32
C LYS A 578 11.17 -3.50 29.09
N PRO A 579 10.00 -3.03 28.65
CA PRO A 579 9.73 -1.61 28.56
C PRO A 579 9.77 -0.98 29.95
N VAL A 580 10.36 0.22 30.02
CA VAL A 580 10.45 1.02 31.25
C VAL A 580 9.16 1.79 31.49
N SER A 581 8.55 2.30 30.43
CA SER A 581 7.31 3.07 30.45
C SER A 581 6.56 2.89 29.13
N ASP A 582 5.24 3.03 29.19
CA ASP A 582 4.34 3.05 28.06
C ASP A 582 3.68 4.45 28.02
N PHE A 583 3.70 5.10 26.85
CA PHE A 583 3.16 6.45 26.65
C PHE A 583 1.83 6.45 25.88
N GLY A 584 1.28 5.27 25.60
CA GLY A 584 0.03 5.10 24.86
C GLY A 584 0.21 5.03 23.34
N ILE A 585 -0.90 5.16 22.63
CA ILE A 585 -0.99 4.97 21.19
C ILE A 585 -0.23 6.08 20.44
N ASP A 586 0.51 5.72 19.42
CA ASP A 586 1.30 6.57 18.54
C ASP A 586 0.48 7.77 18.00
N ALA A 587 -0.71 7.51 17.47
CA ALA A 587 -1.61 8.56 16.97
C ALA A 587 -2.02 9.56 18.07
N ASP A 588 -2.21 9.13 19.33
CA ASP A 588 -2.55 10.02 20.43
C ASP A 588 -1.41 10.98 20.79
N LEU A 589 -0.17 10.51 20.70
CA LEU A 589 1.00 11.37 20.89
C LEU A 589 1.11 12.43 19.79
N VAL A 590 0.82 12.07 18.54
CA VAL A 590 0.77 13.04 17.43
C VAL A 590 -0.33 14.07 17.64
N ARG A 591 -1.55 13.64 18.03
CA ARG A 591 -2.65 14.57 18.35
C ARG A 591 -2.26 15.52 19.48
N LYS A 592 -1.62 15.01 20.54
CA LYS A 592 -1.13 15.82 21.64
C LYS A 592 -0.11 16.86 21.16
N TYR A 593 0.88 16.44 20.38
CA TYR A 593 1.89 17.35 19.82
C TYR A 593 1.24 18.44 18.97
N LEU A 594 0.39 18.07 18.02
CA LEU A 594 -0.25 19.02 17.11
C LEU A 594 -1.19 19.99 17.82
N LYS A 595 -1.85 19.56 18.89
CA LYS A 595 -2.66 20.43 19.74
C LYS A 595 -1.82 21.53 20.41
N GLU A 596 -0.56 21.25 20.73
CA GLU A 596 0.36 22.18 21.38
C GLU A 596 1.09 23.08 20.38
N HIS A 597 1.44 22.57 19.19
CA HIS A 597 2.32 23.24 18.22
C HIS A 597 1.61 23.73 16.96
N GLY A 598 0.46 23.17 16.59
CA GLY A 598 -0.34 23.54 15.41
C GLY A 598 0.20 23.09 14.07
N SER A 599 1.45 22.61 14.01
CA SER A 599 2.09 22.12 12.77
C SER A 599 3.03 20.96 13.04
N LEU A 600 3.30 20.17 12.01
CA LEU A 600 4.34 19.15 12.03
C LEU A 600 5.73 19.83 12.21
N PRO A 601 6.71 19.14 12.82
CA PRO A 601 8.04 19.68 12.98
C PRO A 601 8.73 19.86 11.61
N GLN A 602 9.45 20.98 11.47
CA GLN A 602 10.33 21.17 10.33
C GLN A 602 11.61 20.34 10.53
N LEU A 603 11.95 19.56 9.51
CA LEU A 603 13.14 18.75 9.55
C LEU A 603 14.38 19.58 9.20
N SER A 604 15.19 19.92 10.21
CA SER A 604 16.49 20.58 9.99
C SER A 604 17.62 19.55 9.93
N GLY A 605 18.62 19.81 9.07
CA GLY A 605 19.88 19.05 8.98
C GLY A 605 19.87 17.93 7.94
N ALA A 606 21.06 17.36 7.71
CA ALA A 606 21.29 16.28 6.76
C ALA A 606 20.47 15.03 7.10
N PRO A 607 20.13 14.20 6.12
CA PRO A 607 19.47 12.93 6.35
C PRO A 607 20.29 12.06 7.29
N VAL A 608 19.60 11.34 8.14
CA VAL A 608 20.11 10.58 9.28
C VAL A 608 20.82 9.29 8.83
N ILE A 609 20.67 8.92 7.58
CA ILE A 609 21.20 7.66 7.04
C ILE A 609 21.97 7.98 5.75
N SER A 610 23.22 7.57 5.68
CA SER A 610 24.02 7.64 4.44
C SER A 610 24.24 6.20 3.92
N SER A 611 24.03 5.97 2.62
CA SER A 611 24.47 4.71 2.01
C SER A 611 25.99 4.75 1.79
N SER A 612 26.72 3.77 2.31
CA SER A 612 28.11 3.58 1.96
C SER A 612 28.19 2.86 0.61
N GLY A 613 28.57 3.56 -0.43
CA GLY A 613 28.96 3.00 -1.72
C GLY A 613 27.89 3.02 -2.80
N GLY A 614 28.00 3.97 -3.70
CA GLY A 614 27.55 3.94 -5.08
C GLY A 614 28.74 3.72 -5.97
#